data_b009e6bb1c35af8dc2ef993a34c370a6
#
_entry.id   b009e6bb1c35af8dc2ef993a34c370a6
#
_cell.length_a   1.000
_cell.length_b   1.000
_cell.length_c   1.000
_cell.angle_alpha   90.00
_cell.angle_beta   90.00
_cell.angle_gamma   90.00
#
_symmetry.space_group_name_H-M   'P 1'
#
loop_
_entity.id
_entity.type
_entity.pdbx_description
1 polymer ?
#
loop_
_entity_poly.entity_id
_entity_poly.type
_entity_poly.pdbx_seq_one_letter_code
_entity_poly.pdbx_strand_id
1 'polypeptide(L)'
;MERKKKGKFNFYLSCSAYLLTIILDLLFTYIATPNLLLEGNPLYNQTNFGWTGLIALNVITFIGYIAMAWYAFIKYQSPITNETDMKRYLALINYGNADSYVPMMWKLPKNWGPQTACLCWSVVCVLPFCRMIIVLEWFLMILRVRNIFTEIFFTIVACFPLGRIDIFLAVIGAWILSFVWIKKEFKKNLKNIEKRRNQN
;
A
#
# COMPACT_ATOMS: atom_id res chain seq x y z
N MET A 1 21.90 -10.92 -11.00
CA MET A 1 20.90 -10.88 -12.10
C MET A 1 19.49 -11.26 -11.65
N GLU A 2 19.34 -12.30 -10.87
CA GLU A 2 18.05 -12.83 -10.35
C GLU A 2 17.24 -11.82 -9.52
N ARG A 3 17.87 -11.04 -8.64
CA ARG A 3 17.19 -10.03 -7.80
C ARG A 3 16.51 -8.93 -8.62
N LYS A 4 17.14 -8.47 -9.71
CA LYS A 4 16.52 -7.46 -10.61
C LYS A 4 15.31 -8.03 -11.35
N LYS A 5 15.34 -9.31 -11.76
CA LYS A 5 14.21 -10.00 -12.39
C LYS A 5 13.03 -10.10 -11.44
N LYS A 6 13.26 -10.49 -10.17
CA LYS A 6 12.19 -10.58 -9.15
C LYS A 6 11.57 -9.22 -8.82
N GLY A 7 12.38 -8.16 -8.76
CA GLY A 7 11.87 -6.78 -8.57
C GLY A 7 10.95 -6.35 -9.70
N LYS A 8 11.34 -6.58 -10.95
CA LYS A 8 10.51 -6.28 -12.13
C LYS A 8 9.21 -7.08 -12.13
N PHE A 9 9.27 -8.38 -11.83
CA PHE A 9 8.09 -9.22 -11.75
C PHE A 9 7.09 -8.69 -10.70
N ASN A 10 7.54 -8.39 -9.48
CA ASN A 10 6.69 -7.84 -8.43
C ASN A 10 6.09 -6.48 -8.83
N PHE A 11 6.85 -5.65 -9.53
CA PHE A 11 6.38 -4.37 -10.04
C PHE A 11 5.21 -4.56 -11.01
N TYR A 12 5.39 -5.38 -12.06
CA TYR A 12 4.33 -5.61 -13.04
C TYR A 12 3.11 -6.29 -12.41
N LEU A 13 3.32 -7.30 -11.56
CA LEU A 13 2.24 -8.00 -10.88
C LEU A 13 1.40 -7.04 -10.02
N SER A 14 2.05 -6.17 -9.23
CA SER A 14 1.32 -5.21 -8.39
C SER A 14 0.58 -4.16 -9.20
N CYS A 15 1.20 -3.62 -10.28
CA CYS A 15 0.54 -2.66 -11.15
C CYS A 15 -0.67 -3.27 -11.89
N SER A 16 -0.54 -4.51 -12.39
CA SER A 16 -1.65 -5.22 -13.04
C SER A 16 -2.78 -5.54 -12.07
N ALA A 17 -2.45 -5.99 -10.86
CA ALA A 17 -3.44 -6.25 -9.83
C ALA A 17 -4.22 -4.99 -9.46
N TYR A 18 -3.53 -3.86 -9.23
CA TYR A 18 -4.19 -2.61 -8.89
C TYR A 18 -5.03 -2.06 -10.05
N LEU A 19 -4.54 -2.14 -11.29
CA LEU A 19 -5.32 -1.74 -12.47
C LEU A 19 -6.60 -2.56 -12.59
N LEU A 20 -6.53 -3.87 -12.36
CA LEU A 20 -7.70 -4.74 -12.37
C LEU A 20 -8.73 -4.30 -11.32
N THR A 21 -8.30 -3.97 -10.11
CA THR A 21 -9.22 -3.48 -9.06
C THR A 21 -9.88 -2.14 -9.44
N ILE A 22 -9.15 -1.24 -10.13
CA ILE A 22 -9.72 0.01 -10.66
C ILE A 22 -10.80 -0.28 -11.70
N ILE A 23 -10.53 -1.19 -12.64
CA ILE A 23 -11.49 -1.53 -13.69
C ILE A 23 -12.75 -2.15 -13.10
N LEU A 24 -12.60 -3.07 -12.14
CA LEU A 24 -13.74 -3.70 -11.47
C LEU A 24 -14.56 -2.68 -10.66
N ASP A 25 -13.90 -1.80 -9.93
CA ASP A 25 -14.54 -0.74 -9.16
C ASP A 25 -15.38 0.19 -10.06
N LEU A 26 -14.79 0.69 -11.14
CA LEU A 26 -15.50 1.53 -12.11
C LEU A 26 -16.67 0.80 -12.78
N LEU A 27 -16.48 -0.47 -13.14
CA LEU A 27 -17.51 -1.28 -13.76
C LEU A 27 -18.71 -1.49 -12.83
N PHE A 28 -18.45 -1.90 -11.59
CA PHE A 28 -19.52 -2.14 -10.63
C PHE A 28 -20.18 -0.85 -10.16
N THR A 29 -19.43 0.24 -10.02
CA THR A 29 -20.00 1.57 -9.80
C THR A 29 -20.94 1.96 -10.94
N TYR A 30 -20.56 1.73 -12.20
CA TYR A 30 -21.43 2.03 -13.34
C TYR A 30 -22.71 1.21 -13.36
N ILE A 31 -22.63 -0.07 -13.00
CA ILE A 31 -23.81 -0.95 -12.94
C ILE A 31 -24.72 -0.56 -11.77
N ALA A 32 -24.15 -0.25 -10.60
CA ALA A 32 -24.91 0.06 -9.39
C ALA A 32 -25.51 1.47 -9.41
N THR A 33 -24.77 2.44 -9.92
CA THR A 33 -25.16 3.87 -9.89
C THR A 33 -24.65 4.61 -11.13
N PRO A 34 -25.29 4.41 -12.33
CA PRO A 34 -24.85 5.06 -13.57
C PRO A 34 -24.87 6.59 -13.51
N ASN A 35 -25.71 7.15 -12.66
CA ASN A 35 -25.80 8.60 -12.38
C ASN A 35 -24.92 9.04 -11.21
N LEU A 36 -24.12 8.15 -10.62
CA LEU A 36 -23.22 8.38 -9.49
C LEU A 36 -23.91 8.92 -8.20
N LEU A 37 -25.21 8.80 -8.05
CA LEU A 37 -25.91 9.31 -6.86
C LEU A 37 -25.54 8.60 -5.57
N LEU A 38 -25.09 7.34 -5.65
CA LEU A 38 -24.65 6.54 -4.51
C LEU A 38 -23.13 6.56 -4.32
N GLU A 39 -22.39 7.31 -5.16
CA GLU A 39 -20.94 7.40 -5.04
C GLU A 39 -20.55 8.19 -3.79
N GLY A 40 -19.86 7.53 -2.87
CA GLY A 40 -19.44 8.12 -1.58
C GLY A 40 -18.20 9.02 -1.69
N ASN A 41 -17.63 9.23 -2.88
CA ASN A 41 -16.45 10.06 -3.03
C ASN A 41 -16.82 11.55 -2.87
N PRO A 42 -16.30 12.24 -1.83
CA PRO A 42 -16.66 13.65 -1.56
C PRO A 42 -16.23 14.60 -2.70
N LEU A 43 -15.22 14.28 -3.47
CA LEU A 43 -14.81 15.07 -4.63
C LEU A 43 -15.88 15.06 -5.72
N TYR A 44 -16.63 13.97 -5.88
CA TYR A 44 -17.72 13.91 -6.83
C TYR A 44 -18.90 14.80 -6.37
N ASN A 45 -19.31 14.67 -5.11
CA ASN A 45 -20.47 15.41 -4.57
C ASN A 45 -20.22 16.93 -4.48
N GLN A 46 -18.95 17.37 -4.47
CA GLN A 46 -18.59 18.78 -4.34
C GLN A 46 -18.27 19.46 -5.66
N THR A 47 -17.99 18.74 -6.76
CA THR A 47 -17.35 19.30 -7.94
C THR A 47 -18.12 19.17 -9.24
N ASN A 48 -19.28 18.55 -9.32
CA ASN A 48 -20.06 18.32 -10.55
C ASN A 48 -19.27 17.68 -11.73
N PHE A 49 -18.10 17.09 -11.49
CA PHE A 49 -17.24 16.53 -12.55
C PHE A 49 -17.76 15.22 -13.16
N GLY A 50 -18.73 14.58 -12.52
CA GLY A 50 -19.34 13.35 -13.03
C GLY A 50 -18.33 12.23 -13.27
N TRP A 51 -18.65 11.39 -14.24
CA TRP A 51 -17.80 10.27 -14.67
C TRP A 51 -16.39 10.69 -15.11
N THR A 52 -16.28 11.83 -15.77
CA THR A 52 -14.98 12.36 -16.21
C THR A 52 -14.06 12.61 -15.03
N GLY A 53 -14.59 13.21 -13.96
CA GLY A 53 -13.83 13.45 -12.73
C GLY A 53 -13.43 12.16 -12.03
N LEU A 54 -14.35 11.19 -11.95
CA LEU A 54 -14.07 9.89 -11.32
C LEU A 54 -12.97 9.13 -12.07
N ILE A 55 -13.04 9.10 -13.41
CA ILE A 55 -12.01 8.45 -14.24
C ILE A 55 -10.67 9.19 -14.11
N ALA A 56 -10.67 10.52 -14.19
CA ALA A 56 -9.45 11.31 -14.06
C ALA A 56 -8.76 11.07 -12.70
N LEU A 57 -9.52 11.03 -11.60
CA LEU A 57 -8.98 10.72 -10.29
C LEU A 57 -8.36 9.32 -10.24
N ASN A 58 -9.01 8.33 -10.82
CA ASN A 58 -8.48 6.97 -10.91
C ASN A 58 -7.19 6.90 -11.72
N VAL A 59 -7.08 7.62 -12.80
CA VAL A 59 -5.84 7.72 -13.61
C VAL A 59 -4.72 8.37 -12.80
N ILE A 60 -4.98 9.48 -12.13
CA ILE A 60 -3.99 10.18 -11.30
C ILE A 60 -3.51 9.27 -10.16
N THR A 61 -4.41 8.59 -9.46
CA THR A 61 -4.05 7.67 -8.39
C THR A 61 -3.26 6.47 -8.90
N PHE A 62 -3.58 5.97 -10.10
CA PHE A 62 -2.83 4.89 -10.74
C PHE A 62 -1.40 5.32 -11.12
N ILE A 63 -1.21 6.52 -11.66
CA ILE A 63 0.12 7.08 -11.93
C ILE A 63 0.94 7.17 -10.64
N GLY A 64 0.35 7.71 -9.57
CA GLY A 64 0.99 7.75 -8.26
C GLY A 64 1.36 6.37 -7.73
N TYR A 65 0.47 5.39 -7.91
CA TYR A 65 0.73 3.99 -7.54
C TYR A 65 1.91 3.39 -8.32
N ILE A 66 1.98 3.61 -9.64
CA ILE A 66 3.11 3.17 -10.48
C ILE A 66 4.43 3.77 -9.96
N ALA A 67 4.45 5.06 -9.62
CA ALA A 67 5.64 5.73 -9.09
C ALA A 67 6.09 5.11 -7.76
N MET A 68 5.15 4.85 -6.84
CA MET A 68 5.44 4.18 -5.57
C MET A 68 5.94 2.74 -5.77
N ALA A 69 5.30 1.97 -6.64
CA ALA A 69 5.69 0.60 -6.96
C ALA A 69 7.09 0.55 -7.59
N TRP A 70 7.36 1.46 -8.53
CA TRP A 70 8.69 1.57 -9.14
C TRP A 70 9.77 1.88 -8.11
N TYR A 71 9.51 2.84 -7.21
CA TYR A 71 10.44 3.17 -6.14
C TYR A 71 10.69 1.96 -5.23
N ALA A 72 9.63 1.31 -4.76
CA ALA A 72 9.71 0.21 -3.80
C ALA A 72 10.38 -1.05 -4.36
N PHE A 73 10.10 -1.42 -5.62
CA PHE A 73 10.55 -2.69 -6.19
C PHE A 73 11.77 -2.58 -7.09
N ILE A 74 11.98 -1.42 -7.72
CA ILE A 74 13.03 -1.25 -8.74
C ILE A 74 14.13 -0.31 -8.28
N LYS A 75 13.77 0.90 -7.81
CA LYS A 75 14.76 1.95 -7.50
C LYS A 75 15.46 1.70 -6.17
N TYR A 76 14.71 1.37 -5.13
CA TYR A 76 15.28 1.22 -3.80
C TYR A 76 16.21 0.00 -3.70
N GLN A 77 17.41 0.25 -3.19
CA GLN A 77 18.37 -0.79 -2.87
C GLN A 77 18.67 -0.74 -1.37
N SER A 78 18.48 -1.88 -0.69
CA SER A 78 18.79 -1.98 0.73
C SER A 78 20.27 -1.69 0.97
N PRO A 79 20.60 -0.79 1.88
CA PRO A 79 21.98 -0.62 2.31
C PRO A 79 22.48 -1.93 2.94
N ILE A 80 23.72 -2.29 2.62
CA ILE A 80 24.38 -3.48 3.18
C ILE A 80 25.22 -2.99 4.35
N THR A 81 24.93 -3.52 5.54
CA THR A 81 25.63 -3.18 6.78
C THR A 81 26.21 -4.44 7.42
N ASN A 82 27.09 -4.29 8.40
CA ASN A 82 27.61 -5.42 9.18
C ASN A 82 26.82 -5.64 10.51
N GLU A 83 25.73 -4.89 10.69
CA GLU A 83 24.92 -4.97 11.90
C GLU A 83 24.08 -6.24 11.95
N THR A 84 24.21 -6.97 13.05
CA THR A 84 23.45 -8.20 13.36
C THR A 84 22.30 -7.96 14.35
N ASP A 85 22.25 -6.81 14.99
CA ASP A 85 21.14 -6.37 15.84
C ASP A 85 20.16 -5.50 15.04
N MET A 86 18.87 -5.81 15.12
CA MET A 86 17.83 -5.12 14.35
C MET A 86 17.70 -3.63 14.72
N LYS A 87 17.86 -3.29 16.00
CA LYS A 87 17.70 -1.90 16.46
C LYS A 87 18.85 -1.05 15.96
N ARG A 88 20.09 -1.56 16.04
CA ARG A 88 21.28 -0.92 15.51
C ARG A 88 21.24 -0.78 13.99
N TYR A 89 20.77 -1.84 13.31
CA TYR A 89 20.55 -1.80 11.86
C TYR A 89 19.60 -0.66 11.46
N LEU A 90 18.44 -0.54 12.16
CA LEU A 90 17.49 0.53 11.88
C LEU A 90 18.07 1.92 12.17
N ALA A 91 18.81 2.08 13.28
CA ALA A 91 19.48 3.33 13.59
C ALA A 91 20.49 3.72 12.51
N LEU A 92 21.30 2.76 12.07
CA LEU A 92 22.32 2.98 11.05
C LEU A 92 21.72 3.39 9.70
N ILE A 93 20.70 2.69 9.19
CA ILE A 93 20.11 2.99 7.87
C ILE A 93 19.35 4.32 7.85
N ASN A 94 18.79 4.75 8.98
CA ASN A 94 18.01 5.99 9.06
C ASN A 94 18.84 7.21 9.48
N TYR A 95 19.85 7.03 10.35
CA TYR A 95 20.62 8.15 10.95
C TYR A 95 22.10 8.11 10.63
N GLY A 96 22.61 7.01 10.05
CA GLY A 96 24.03 6.83 9.76
C GLY A 96 24.86 6.49 11.00
N ASN A 97 24.24 6.25 12.16
CA ASN A 97 24.89 5.91 13.43
C ASN A 97 24.15 4.76 14.10
N ALA A 98 24.89 3.73 14.55
CA ALA A 98 24.33 2.53 15.19
C ALA A 98 24.21 2.62 16.72
N ASP A 99 24.64 3.73 17.35
CA ASP A 99 24.79 3.80 18.82
C ASP A 99 23.45 3.77 19.56
N SER A 100 22.40 4.33 18.98
CA SER A 100 21.07 4.32 19.60
C SER A 100 19.94 4.42 18.59
N TYR A 101 18.89 3.62 18.79
CA TYR A 101 17.64 3.74 18.03
C TYR A 101 16.63 4.70 18.69
N VAL A 102 16.88 5.09 19.95
CA VAL A 102 16.01 5.97 20.75
C VAL A 102 15.65 7.27 20.01
N PRO A 103 16.57 7.94 19.28
CA PRO A 103 16.24 9.10 18.47
C PRO A 103 15.17 8.87 17.40
N MET A 104 14.92 7.62 16.98
CA MET A 104 13.88 7.33 16.00
C MET A 104 12.47 7.69 16.49
N MET A 105 12.28 7.82 17.79
CA MET A 105 10.96 8.14 18.37
C MET A 105 10.55 9.60 18.16
N TRP A 106 11.52 10.53 18.00
CA TRP A 106 11.22 11.97 17.90
C TRP A 106 12.07 12.75 16.90
N LYS A 107 13.16 12.18 16.38
CA LYS A 107 13.99 12.85 15.38
C LYS A 107 13.61 12.39 13.97
N LEU A 108 13.52 13.35 13.05
CA LEU A 108 13.37 13.03 11.64
C LEU A 108 14.62 12.27 11.12
N PRO A 109 14.45 11.31 10.24
CA PRO A 109 15.57 10.54 9.70
C PRO A 109 16.49 11.44 8.88
N LYS A 110 17.79 11.20 8.98
CA LYS A 110 18.77 11.83 8.09
C LYS A 110 18.71 11.25 6.67
N ASN A 111 18.40 9.95 6.58
CA ASN A 111 18.26 9.26 5.32
C ASN A 111 16.80 8.83 5.11
N TRP A 112 16.10 9.52 4.22
CA TRP A 112 14.69 9.27 3.90
C TRP A 112 14.48 8.05 3.01
N GLY A 113 15.52 7.56 2.32
CA GLY A 113 15.42 6.46 1.36
C GLY A 113 14.74 5.21 1.92
N PRO A 114 15.19 4.63 3.05
CA PRO A 114 14.58 3.45 3.66
C PRO A 114 13.14 3.68 4.10
N GLN A 115 12.83 4.84 4.67
CA GLN A 115 11.47 5.14 5.13
C GLN A 115 10.51 5.34 3.97
N THR A 116 10.91 6.07 2.95
CA THR A 116 10.12 6.21 1.72
C THR A 116 9.89 4.85 1.06
N ALA A 117 10.91 3.98 1.01
CA ALA A 117 10.74 2.64 0.46
C ALA A 117 9.79 1.77 1.29
N CYS A 118 9.86 1.85 2.61
CA CYS A 118 8.95 1.18 3.53
C CYS A 118 7.50 1.63 3.29
N LEU A 119 7.27 2.95 3.27
CA LEU A 119 5.95 3.52 3.03
C LEU A 119 5.41 3.13 1.65
N CYS A 120 6.20 3.34 0.59
CA CYS A 120 5.79 2.97 -0.76
C CYS A 120 5.45 1.49 -0.87
N TRP A 121 6.29 0.61 -0.31
CA TRP A 121 6.03 -0.83 -0.35
C TRP A 121 4.75 -1.20 0.40
N SER A 122 4.55 -0.64 1.59
CA SER A 122 3.36 -0.92 2.42
C SER A 122 2.07 -0.45 1.74
N VAL A 123 2.07 0.77 1.19
CA VAL A 123 0.94 1.33 0.45
C VAL A 123 0.64 0.51 -0.81
N VAL A 124 1.67 0.14 -1.59
CA VAL A 124 1.50 -0.67 -2.81
C VAL A 124 0.93 -2.05 -2.50
N CYS A 125 1.28 -2.65 -1.36
CA CYS A 125 0.72 -3.94 -0.97
C CYS A 125 -0.71 -3.84 -0.45
N VAL A 126 -1.09 -2.76 0.22
CA VAL A 126 -2.40 -2.66 0.87
C VAL A 126 -3.50 -2.09 -0.04
N LEU A 127 -3.18 -1.15 -0.92
CA LEU A 127 -4.19 -0.46 -1.74
C LEU A 127 -5.04 -1.38 -2.62
N PRO A 128 -4.49 -2.37 -3.35
CA PRO A 128 -5.31 -3.29 -4.12
C PRO A 128 -6.31 -4.06 -3.25
N PHE A 129 -5.87 -4.45 -2.05
CA PHE A 129 -6.72 -5.17 -1.10
C PHE A 129 -7.87 -4.30 -0.57
N CYS A 130 -7.57 -3.06 -0.16
CA CYS A 130 -8.61 -2.14 0.30
C CYS A 130 -9.61 -1.81 -0.80
N ARG A 131 -9.15 -1.65 -2.05
CA ARG A 131 -10.03 -1.42 -3.19
C ARG A 131 -10.93 -2.62 -3.49
N MET A 132 -10.44 -3.84 -3.29
CA MET A 132 -11.29 -5.02 -3.42
C MET A 132 -12.45 -5.07 -2.43
N ILE A 133 -12.32 -4.41 -1.27
CA ILE A 133 -13.42 -4.28 -0.30
C ILE A 133 -14.52 -3.41 -0.89
N ILE A 134 -14.18 -2.29 -1.55
CA ILE A 134 -15.14 -1.42 -2.24
C ILE A 134 -15.82 -2.18 -3.39
N VAL A 135 -15.05 -2.93 -4.16
CA VAL A 135 -15.59 -3.79 -5.24
C VAL A 135 -16.59 -4.80 -4.68
N LEU A 136 -16.27 -5.41 -3.53
CA LEU A 136 -17.16 -6.35 -2.85
C LEU A 136 -18.45 -5.65 -2.37
N GLU A 137 -18.34 -4.44 -1.85
CA GLU A 137 -19.50 -3.64 -1.42
C GLU A 137 -20.47 -3.40 -2.58
N TRP A 138 -19.97 -2.90 -3.73
CA TRP A 138 -20.77 -2.73 -4.94
C TRP A 138 -21.39 -4.05 -5.42
N PHE A 139 -20.60 -5.12 -5.42
CA PHE A 139 -21.07 -6.45 -5.84
C PHE A 139 -22.24 -6.95 -4.98
N LEU A 140 -22.15 -6.81 -3.66
CA LEU A 140 -23.22 -7.19 -2.74
C LEU A 140 -24.49 -6.34 -2.93
N MET A 141 -24.31 -5.04 -3.20
CA MET A 141 -25.43 -4.14 -3.50
C MET A 141 -26.15 -4.52 -4.80
N ILE A 142 -25.39 -4.82 -5.87
CA ILE A 142 -25.94 -5.21 -7.18
C ILE A 142 -26.74 -6.52 -7.06
N LEU A 143 -26.20 -7.52 -6.36
CA LEU A 143 -26.86 -8.81 -6.17
C LEU A 143 -28.06 -8.75 -5.23
N ARG A 144 -28.27 -7.61 -4.55
CA ARG A 144 -29.33 -7.44 -3.54
C ARG A 144 -29.32 -8.56 -2.49
N VAL A 145 -28.15 -9.07 -2.16
CA VAL A 145 -27.99 -10.12 -1.15
C VAL A 145 -28.32 -9.54 0.21
N ARG A 146 -29.45 -9.98 0.79
CA ARG A 146 -29.84 -9.62 2.15
C ARG A 146 -29.76 -10.86 3.03
N ASN A 147 -28.71 -10.95 3.80
CA ASN A 147 -28.53 -11.94 4.86
C ASN A 147 -27.82 -11.30 6.05
N ILE A 148 -27.73 -12.02 7.16
CA ILE A 148 -27.14 -11.51 8.40
C ILE A 148 -25.68 -11.01 8.19
N PHE A 149 -24.93 -11.63 7.30
CA PHE A 149 -23.53 -11.23 7.02
C PHE A 149 -23.46 -9.90 6.27
N THR A 150 -24.33 -9.68 5.29
CA THR A 150 -24.38 -8.41 4.56
C THR A 150 -24.89 -7.27 5.45
N GLU A 151 -25.86 -7.53 6.32
CA GLU A 151 -26.33 -6.54 7.29
C GLU A 151 -25.26 -6.13 8.29
N ILE A 152 -24.51 -7.12 8.83
CA ILE A 152 -23.35 -6.86 9.70
C ILE A 152 -22.28 -6.06 8.93
N PHE A 153 -21.94 -6.46 7.70
CA PHE A 153 -20.96 -5.77 6.87
C PHE A 153 -21.34 -4.29 6.66
N PHE A 154 -22.54 -4.00 6.18
CA PHE A 154 -22.99 -2.61 5.96
C PHE A 154 -23.12 -1.82 7.26
N THR A 155 -23.50 -2.46 8.36
CA THR A 155 -23.51 -1.81 9.68
C THR A 155 -22.10 -1.39 10.09
N ILE A 156 -21.11 -2.27 9.90
CA ILE A 156 -19.70 -1.94 10.18
C ILE A 156 -19.23 -0.80 9.28
N VAL A 157 -19.50 -0.85 7.98
CA VAL A 157 -19.14 0.23 7.04
C VAL A 157 -19.76 1.57 7.49
N ALA A 158 -21.03 1.58 7.88
CA ALA A 158 -21.73 2.78 8.35
C ALA A 158 -21.17 3.38 9.66
N CYS A 159 -20.47 2.59 10.48
CA CYS A 159 -19.80 3.09 11.69
C CYS A 159 -18.57 3.96 11.40
N PHE A 160 -18.04 3.92 10.16
CA PHE A 160 -16.86 4.70 9.79
C PHE A 160 -17.26 6.03 9.15
N PRO A 161 -16.49 7.12 9.37
CA PRO A 161 -16.76 8.40 8.72
C PRO A 161 -16.90 8.26 7.22
N LEU A 162 -17.98 8.79 6.65
CA LEU A 162 -18.31 8.73 5.22
C LEU A 162 -18.46 7.30 4.65
N GLY A 163 -18.66 6.28 5.52
CA GLY A 163 -18.67 4.88 5.09
C GLY A 163 -17.33 4.36 4.56
N ARG A 164 -16.22 5.03 4.86
CA ARG A 164 -14.88 4.76 4.26
C ARG A 164 -14.03 3.85 5.15
N ILE A 165 -14.52 2.64 5.39
CA ILE A 165 -13.75 1.59 6.09
C ILE A 165 -12.44 1.26 5.37
N ASP A 166 -12.41 1.38 4.03
CA ASP A 166 -11.26 1.12 3.18
C ASP A 166 -10.05 2.00 3.55
N ILE A 167 -10.28 3.29 3.84
CA ILE A 167 -9.22 4.21 4.27
C ILE A 167 -8.63 3.77 5.61
N PHE A 168 -9.49 3.42 6.57
CA PHE A 168 -9.06 2.98 7.89
C PHE A 168 -8.22 1.69 7.80
N LEU A 169 -8.70 0.72 7.03
CA LEU A 169 -7.97 -0.53 6.78
C LEU A 169 -6.67 -0.28 6.01
N ALA A 170 -6.64 0.70 5.10
CA ALA A 170 -5.41 1.09 4.40
C ALA A 170 -4.35 1.61 5.38
N VAL A 171 -4.72 2.47 6.32
CA VAL A 171 -3.80 3.02 7.33
C VAL A 171 -3.26 1.92 8.24
N ILE A 172 -4.15 1.11 8.83
CA ILE A 172 -3.76 0.00 9.71
C ILE A 172 -2.93 -1.03 8.94
N GLY A 173 -3.38 -1.42 7.76
CA GLY A 173 -2.68 -2.38 6.90
C GLY A 173 -1.28 -1.89 6.52
N ALA A 174 -1.13 -0.64 6.11
CA ALA A 174 0.17 -0.06 5.80
C ALA A 174 1.08 -0.01 7.03
N TRP A 175 0.53 0.28 8.20
CA TRP A 175 1.30 0.27 9.46
C TRP A 175 1.80 -1.14 9.79
N ILE A 176 0.94 -2.17 9.76
CA ILE A 176 1.32 -3.57 9.98
C ILE A 176 2.37 -4.03 8.95
N LEU A 177 2.14 -3.71 7.68
CA LEU A 177 3.04 -4.08 6.59
C LEU A 177 4.40 -3.39 6.70
N SER A 178 4.48 -2.21 7.30
CA SER A 178 5.75 -1.53 7.59
C SER A 178 6.63 -2.37 8.51
N PHE A 179 6.07 -3.00 9.55
CA PHE A 179 6.84 -3.93 10.40
C PHE A 179 7.28 -5.19 9.65
N VAL A 180 6.43 -5.72 8.79
CA VAL A 180 6.78 -6.86 7.93
C VAL A 180 7.94 -6.51 7.00
N TRP A 181 7.89 -5.32 6.39
CA TRP A 181 8.95 -4.82 5.51
C TRP A 181 10.28 -4.68 6.26
N ILE A 182 10.28 -4.05 7.45
CA ILE A 182 11.46 -3.88 8.30
C ILE A 182 12.10 -5.25 8.61
N LYS A 183 11.32 -6.22 9.06
CA LYS A 183 11.80 -7.58 9.33
C LYS A 183 12.39 -8.24 8.08
N LYS A 184 11.77 -8.05 6.92
CA LYS A 184 12.23 -8.59 5.64
C LYS A 184 13.55 -7.97 5.21
N GLU A 185 13.70 -6.65 5.34
CA GLU A 185 14.94 -5.96 4.98
C GLU A 185 16.09 -6.35 5.93
N PHE A 186 15.83 -6.48 7.22
CA PHE A 186 16.81 -6.95 8.18
C PHE A 186 17.26 -8.39 7.89
N LYS A 187 16.34 -9.34 7.65
CA LYS A 187 16.68 -10.71 7.25
C LYS A 187 17.55 -10.76 6.00
N LYS A 188 17.31 -9.85 5.07
CA LYS A 188 18.10 -9.72 3.83
C LYS A 188 19.53 -9.22 4.11
N ASN A 189 19.68 -8.27 5.06
CA ASN A 189 20.99 -7.82 5.53
C ASN A 189 21.77 -9.00 6.15
N LEU A 190 21.15 -9.77 7.05
CA LEU A 190 21.80 -10.95 7.67
C LEU A 190 22.29 -11.96 6.64
N LYS A 191 21.48 -12.31 5.64
CA LYS A 191 21.89 -13.20 4.55
C LYS A 191 23.08 -12.66 3.75
N ASN A 192 23.17 -11.34 3.57
CA ASN A 192 24.30 -10.73 2.90
C ASN A 192 25.60 -10.81 3.74
N ILE A 193 25.48 -10.66 5.07
CA ILE A 193 26.61 -10.82 6.00
C ILE A 193 27.14 -12.27 5.95
N GLU A 194 26.26 -13.26 6.07
CA GLU A 194 26.62 -14.69 5.99
C GLU A 194 27.33 -15.01 4.68
N LYS A 195 26.77 -14.52 3.56
CA LYS A 195 27.37 -14.73 2.25
C LYS A 195 28.79 -14.16 2.13
N ARG A 196 29.04 -12.99 2.73
CA ARG A 196 30.39 -12.38 2.74
C ARG A 196 31.35 -13.17 3.62
N ARG A 197 30.90 -13.66 4.78
CA ARG A 197 31.71 -14.47 5.70
C ARG A 197 32.16 -15.78 5.06
N ASN A 198 31.33 -16.38 4.20
CA ASN A 198 31.66 -17.65 3.52
C ASN A 198 32.52 -17.45 2.26
N GLN A 199 32.80 -16.21 1.83
CA GLN A 199 33.65 -15.89 0.69
C GLN A 199 35.05 -15.44 1.08
N ASN A 200 35.29 -15.13 2.37
CA ASN A 200 36.60 -14.86 2.96
C ASN A 200 37.14 -16.09 3.69
#